data_1c889fe4da3f7ac4d5b479f48139414e
#
_entry.id   1c889fe4da3f7ac4d5b479f48139414e
#
_cell.length_a   1.000
_cell.length_b   1.000
_cell.length_c   1.000
_cell.angle_alpha   90.00
_cell.angle_beta   90.00
_cell.angle_gamma   90.00
#
_symmetry.space_group_name_H-M   'P 1'
#
loop_
_entity.id
_entity.type
_entity.pdbx_description
1 polymer ?
#
loop_
_entity_poly.entity_id
_entity_poly.type
_entity_poly.pdbx_seq_one_letter_code
_entity_poly.pdbx_strand_id
1 'polypeptide(L)'
;EIYEDGFGTLFGRREGTMKDAPVVMLGSHYDSVVNGGAFDGVAGSVSALEVMRVLTEEGFVNDYPLELILMNAEEGATFGPSTGVSNSRAMLGTMTQRELETVKNRFGQTKLEAMAEYGLKPDLKAAIRKPGSIKNFLELHIEQGPVLERENIEIGLIRYLAGIGRYTIRFHGATADSTVPMDSRKDALVAAASFITEFDRQIKALGPDVTGMVGKLDVTPNSNQFVPEYVEGK
;
A
#
# COMPACT_ATOMS: atom_id res chain seq x y z
N GLU A 1 14.93 8.41 22.80
CA GLU A 1 14.85 6.93 22.87
C GLU A 1 14.53 6.37 21.51
N ILE A 2 15.13 5.23 21.15
CA ILE A 2 14.81 4.50 19.92
C ILE A 2 14.39 3.09 20.34
N TYR A 3 13.29 2.60 19.76
CA TYR A 3 12.79 1.26 20.05
C TYR A 3 12.03 0.69 18.84
N GLU A 4 11.83 -0.60 18.85
CA GLU A 4 11.07 -1.37 17.88
C GLU A 4 9.91 -2.07 18.58
N ASP A 5 8.73 -2.10 17.95
CA ASP A 5 7.57 -2.79 18.52
C ASP A 5 7.55 -4.28 18.17
N GLY A 6 6.55 -5.00 18.67
CA GLY A 6 6.40 -6.44 18.44
C GLY A 6 6.10 -6.83 16.98
N PHE A 7 5.89 -5.87 16.08
CA PHE A 7 5.75 -6.10 14.64
C PHE A 7 6.99 -5.66 13.84
N GLY A 8 7.98 -5.05 14.49
CA GLY A 8 9.17 -4.53 13.85
C GLY A 8 9.03 -3.11 13.30
N THR A 9 8.04 -2.36 13.76
CA THR A 9 7.92 -0.95 13.45
C THR A 9 8.93 -0.16 14.31
N LEU A 10 9.72 0.69 13.68
CA LEU A 10 10.77 1.46 14.35
C LEU A 10 10.23 2.80 14.83
N PHE A 11 10.55 3.16 16.05
CA PHE A 11 10.15 4.42 16.68
C PHE A 11 11.35 5.20 17.22
N GLY A 12 11.25 6.53 17.12
CA GLY A 12 12.12 7.47 17.80
C GLY A 12 11.28 8.37 18.72
N ARG A 13 11.53 8.35 20.03
CA ARG A 13 10.75 9.10 21.00
C ARG A 13 11.55 10.22 21.65
N ARG A 14 10.92 11.40 21.73
CA ARG A 14 11.35 12.56 22.48
C ARG A 14 10.28 12.90 23.52
N GLU A 15 10.67 12.94 24.79
CA GLU A 15 9.76 13.26 25.87
C GLU A 15 9.30 14.73 25.82
N GLY A 16 8.11 14.97 26.35
CA GLY A 16 7.53 16.30 26.56
C GLY A 16 7.56 16.71 28.04
N THR A 17 7.08 17.91 28.32
CA THR A 17 6.93 18.40 29.71
C THR A 17 5.76 17.74 30.42
N MET A 18 4.74 17.31 29.69
CA MET A 18 3.56 16.62 30.22
C MET A 18 3.84 15.10 30.30
N LYS A 19 4.08 14.62 31.51
CA LYS A 19 4.27 13.20 31.75
C LYS A 19 2.97 12.44 31.44
N ASP A 20 3.10 11.24 30.91
CA ASP A 20 2.00 10.32 30.58
C ASP A 20 0.96 10.89 29.58
N ALA A 21 1.25 12.00 28.93
CA ALA A 21 0.40 12.54 27.89
C ALA A 21 0.43 11.66 26.62
N PRO A 22 -0.66 11.68 25.83
CA PRO A 22 -0.66 10.99 24.54
C PRO A 22 0.35 11.64 23.59
N VAL A 23 0.93 10.83 22.71
CA VAL A 23 2.00 11.30 21.81
C VAL A 23 1.42 12.06 20.60
N VAL A 24 2.19 13.02 20.11
CA VAL A 24 2.07 13.53 18.74
C VAL A 24 3.03 12.70 17.89
N MET A 25 2.48 11.93 16.97
CA MET A 25 3.23 11.00 16.13
C MET A 25 3.42 11.59 14.74
N LEU A 26 4.61 11.46 14.19
CA LEU A 26 4.94 11.92 12.85
C LEU A 26 5.81 10.89 12.14
N GLY A 27 5.59 10.70 10.86
CA GLY A 27 6.34 9.72 10.07
C GLY A 27 5.58 9.24 8.86
N SER A 28 6.13 8.28 8.18
CA SER A 28 5.55 7.60 7.02
C SER A 28 6.19 6.21 6.91
N HIS A 29 5.95 5.52 5.79
CA HIS A 29 6.55 4.22 5.53
C HIS A 29 7.92 4.33 4.86
N TYR A 30 8.70 3.25 4.92
CA TYR A 30 10.00 3.15 4.26
C TYR A 30 10.11 1.96 3.30
N ASP A 31 9.10 1.10 3.25
CA ASP A 31 8.96 0.08 2.22
C ASP A 31 8.42 0.69 0.92
N SER A 32 8.57 -0.01 -0.19
CA SER A 32 8.16 0.43 -1.52
C SER A 32 7.62 -0.73 -2.35
N VAL A 33 6.81 -0.40 -3.35
CA VAL A 33 6.40 -1.36 -4.38
C VAL A 33 7.55 -1.69 -5.32
N VAL A 34 7.46 -2.82 -6.01
CA VAL A 34 8.44 -3.18 -7.06
C VAL A 34 8.43 -2.10 -8.16
N ASN A 35 9.61 -1.57 -8.48
CA ASN A 35 9.79 -0.43 -9.39
C ASN A 35 9.08 0.85 -8.93
N GLY A 36 8.88 1.03 -7.64
CA GLY A 36 8.30 2.23 -7.05
C GLY A 36 9.19 3.46 -7.17
N GLY A 37 8.60 4.63 -6.96
CA GLY A 37 9.32 5.89 -6.89
C GLY A 37 10.23 5.99 -5.67
N ALA A 38 11.32 6.74 -5.77
CA ALA A 38 12.29 6.89 -4.69
C ALA A 38 11.78 7.73 -3.48
N PHE A 39 10.68 8.45 -3.65
CA PHE A 39 10.17 9.38 -2.66
C PHE A 39 8.91 8.89 -1.93
N ASP A 40 8.26 7.86 -2.47
CA ASP A 40 7.04 7.30 -1.90
C ASP A 40 7.32 6.73 -0.50
N GLY A 41 6.61 7.24 0.51
CA GLY A 41 6.84 6.99 1.93
C GLY A 41 8.13 7.57 2.50
N VAL A 42 9.25 7.37 1.79
CA VAL A 42 10.59 7.76 2.26
C VAL A 42 10.70 9.28 2.45
N ALA A 43 10.10 10.09 1.57
CA ALA A 43 10.09 11.55 1.74
C ALA A 43 9.44 11.96 3.06
N GLY A 44 8.31 11.35 3.42
CA GLY A 44 7.62 11.60 4.69
C GLY A 44 8.44 11.14 5.90
N SER A 45 9.05 9.96 5.81
CA SER A 45 9.91 9.41 6.86
C SER A 45 11.14 10.30 7.12
N VAL A 46 11.83 10.73 6.07
CA VAL A 46 13.00 11.63 6.19
C VAL A 46 12.59 13.01 6.68
N SER A 47 11.47 13.55 6.18
CA SER A 47 10.97 14.86 6.64
C SER A 47 10.61 14.84 8.13
N ALA A 48 9.99 13.76 8.60
CA ALA A 48 9.68 13.60 10.02
C ALA A 48 10.94 13.52 10.89
N LEU A 49 11.96 12.79 10.43
CA LEU A 49 13.26 12.72 11.10
C LEU A 49 13.92 14.11 11.14
N GLU A 50 13.88 14.85 10.04
CA GLU A 50 14.43 16.21 9.96
C GLU A 50 13.71 17.18 10.91
N VAL A 51 12.39 17.10 11.02
CA VAL A 51 11.62 17.87 12.00
C VAL A 51 12.11 17.56 13.42
N MET A 52 12.29 16.29 13.78
CA MET A 52 12.80 15.89 15.10
C MET A 52 14.22 16.44 15.36
N ARG A 53 15.08 16.43 14.32
CA ARG A 53 16.43 16.97 14.38
C ARG A 53 16.41 18.48 14.63
N VAL A 54 15.68 19.23 13.80
CA VAL A 54 15.58 20.70 13.91
C VAL A 54 15.01 21.12 15.26
N LEU A 55 13.91 20.51 15.71
CA LEU A 55 13.33 20.81 17.04
C LEU A 55 14.32 20.56 18.19
N THR A 56 15.24 19.59 18.00
CA THR A 56 16.27 19.29 18.98
C THR A 56 17.39 20.33 18.97
N GLU A 57 17.87 20.69 17.79
CA GLU A 57 18.94 21.71 17.62
C GLU A 57 18.52 23.10 18.05
N GLU A 58 17.26 23.48 17.78
CA GLU A 58 16.69 24.75 18.22
C GLU A 58 16.31 24.78 19.71
N GLY A 59 16.50 23.68 20.43
CA GLY A 59 16.16 23.61 21.86
C GLY A 59 14.66 23.77 22.14
N PHE A 60 13.81 23.45 21.15
CA PHE A 60 12.36 23.54 21.33
C PHE A 60 11.88 22.61 22.44
N VAL A 61 11.07 23.13 23.36
CA VAL A 61 10.46 22.35 24.44
C VAL A 61 9.01 22.05 24.07
N ASN A 62 8.73 20.76 23.86
CA ASN A 62 7.39 20.29 23.52
C ASN A 62 6.61 19.90 24.78
N ASP A 63 5.32 20.18 24.81
CA ASP A 63 4.42 19.76 25.90
C ASP A 63 4.10 18.28 25.83
N TYR A 64 3.63 17.82 24.68
CA TYR A 64 3.32 16.40 24.43
C TYR A 64 4.57 15.65 23.97
N PRO A 65 4.75 14.37 24.34
CA PRO A 65 5.81 13.56 23.75
C PRO A 65 5.67 13.51 22.23
N LEU A 66 6.81 13.57 21.51
CA LEU A 66 6.85 13.40 20.07
C LEU A 66 7.37 11.99 19.77
N GLU A 67 6.69 11.29 18.87
CA GLU A 67 7.15 10.01 18.34
C GLU A 67 7.32 10.07 16.83
N LEU A 68 8.56 9.86 16.37
CA LEU A 68 8.82 9.48 14.98
C LEU A 68 8.42 8.01 14.79
N ILE A 69 7.69 7.72 13.73
CA ILE A 69 7.39 6.36 13.31
C ILE A 69 7.95 6.12 11.91
N LEU A 70 8.62 4.98 11.73
CA LEU A 70 9.05 4.45 10.44
C LEU A 70 8.30 3.15 10.19
N MET A 71 7.29 3.23 9.32
CA MET A 71 6.36 2.13 9.06
C MET A 71 6.96 1.16 8.06
N ASN A 72 6.89 -0.12 8.38
CA ASN A 72 7.25 -1.22 7.50
C ASN A 72 5.99 -1.93 6.97
N ALA A 73 6.10 -2.57 5.81
CA ALA A 73 5.02 -3.34 5.19
C ALA A 73 3.69 -2.58 5.06
N GLU A 74 3.78 -1.28 4.72
CA GLU A 74 2.63 -0.43 4.45
C GLU A 74 2.03 -0.76 3.09
N GLU A 75 2.86 -0.81 2.05
CA GLU A 75 2.48 -0.96 0.64
C GLU A 75 1.85 -2.33 0.31
N GLY A 76 2.12 -3.35 1.10
CA GLY A 76 1.66 -4.71 0.81
C GLY A 76 2.29 -5.35 -0.43
N ALA A 77 3.33 -4.75 -0.99
CA ALA A 77 3.94 -5.17 -2.24
C ALA A 77 4.52 -6.59 -2.19
N THR A 78 5.11 -6.97 -1.07
CA THR A 78 5.77 -8.25 -0.87
C THR A 78 4.76 -9.40 -0.71
N PHE A 79 3.71 -9.20 0.07
CA PHE A 79 2.71 -10.23 0.41
C PHE A 79 1.36 -10.04 -0.29
N GLY A 80 1.30 -9.13 -1.25
CA GLY A 80 0.12 -8.84 -2.06
C GLY A 80 -0.68 -7.63 -1.57
N PRO A 81 -1.40 -6.99 -2.48
CA PRO A 81 -2.04 -5.68 -2.26
C PRO A 81 -3.17 -5.69 -1.22
N SER A 82 -3.71 -6.86 -0.89
CA SER A 82 -4.70 -7.02 0.19
C SER A 82 -4.08 -7.04 1.58
N THR A 83 -2.76 -6.98 1.69
CA THR A 83 -2.00 -7.09 2.93
C THR A 83 -1.27 -5.80 3.30
N GLY A 84 -1.57 -4.70 2.64
CA GLY A 84 -1.03 -3.37 2.96
C GLY A 84 -1.41 -2.89 4.35
N VAL A 85 -0.79 -1.79 4.77
CA VAL A 85 -0.90 -1.17 6.09
C VAL A 85 -0.69 -2.16 7.25
N SER A 86 0.19 -3.15 7.04
CA SER A 86 0.35 -4.27 7.98
C SER A 86 0.78 -3.82 9.36
N ASN A 87 1.73 -2.89 9.46
CA ASN A 87 2.18 -2.33 10.73
C ASN A 87 1.05 -1.57 11.44
N SER A 88 0.30 -0.70 10.74
CA SER A 88 -0.83 0.04 11.32
C SER A 88 -1.92 -0.92 11.81
N ARG A 89 -2.18 -2.01 11.06
CA ARG A 89 -3.11 -3.05 11.48
C ARG A 89 -2.64 -3.81 12.72
N ALA A 90 -1.32 -4.04 12.85
CA ALA A 90 -0.75 -4.61 14.07
C ALA A 90 -0.92 -3.64 15.26
N MET A 91 -0.62 -2.36 15.09
CA MET A 91 -0.80 -1.33 16.11
C MET A 91 -2.26 -1.17 16.56
N LEU A 92 -3.22 -1.37 15.65
CA LEU A 92 -4.66 -1.31 15.94
C LEU A 92 -5.24 -2.65 16.44
N GLY A 93 -4.43 -3.71 16.50
CA GLY A 93 -4.88 -5.03 16.93
C GLY A 93 -5.78 -5.76 15.92
N THR A 94 -5.79 -5.35 14.65
CA THR A 94 -6.58 -5.98 13.58
C THR A 94 -5.80 -7.01 12.75
N MET A 95 -4.49 -7.08 12.94
CA MET A 95 -3.65 -8.15 12.39
C MET A 95 -3.86 -9.43 13.17
N THR A 96 -3.98 -10.56 12.49
CA THR A 96 -4.18 -11.86 13.12
C THR A 96 -2.95 -12.75 13.03
N GLN A 97 -2.76 -13.61 14.02
CA GLN A 97 -1.71 -14.63 13.99
C GLN A 97 -1.84 -15.54 12.75
N ARG A 98 -3.08 -15.91 12.40
CA ARG A 98 -3.36 -16.69 11.19
C ARG A 98 -2.85 -16.01 9.93
N GLU A 99 -2.96 -14.70 9.82
CA GLU A 99 -2.44 -13.97 8.67
C GLU A 99 -0.92 -14.06 8.58
N LEU A 100 -0.21 -13.93 9.71
CA LEU A 100 1.25 -14.11 9.74
C LEU A 100 1.67 -15.51 9.26
N GLU A 101 0.91 -16.54 9.61
CA GLU A 101 1.21 -17.95 9.35
C GLU A 101 0.79 -18.42 7.95
N THR A 102 -0.18 -17.76 7.32
CA THR A 102 -0.79 -18.29 6.09
C THR A 102 -0.58 -17.43 4.85
N VAL A 103 -0.41 -16.12 5.02
CA VAL A 103 -0.20 -15.22 3.88
C VAL A 103 1.24 -15.34 3.40
N LYS A 104 1.40 -15.67 2.12
CA LYS A 104 2.70 -15.93 1.50
C LYS A 104 3.06 -14.87 0.47
N ASN A 105 4.34 -14.58 0.40
CA ASN A 105 4.91 -13.79 -0.68
C ASN A 105 5.04 -14.61 -1.99
N ARG A 106 5.52 -13.98 -3.06
CA ARG A 106 5.73 -14.63 -4.36
C ARG A 106 6.75 -15.79 -4.36
N PHE A 107 7.53 -15.91 -3.29
CA PHE A 107 8.51 -16.99 -3.11
C PHE A 107 7.99 -18.12 -2.23
N GLY A 108 6.73 -18.05 -1.79
CA GLY A 108 6.09 -19.05 -0.94
C GLY A 108 6.38 -18.91 0.55
N GLN A 109 7.13 -17.89 0.97
CA GLN A 109 7.46 -17.60 2.36
C GLN A 109 6.31 -16.86 3.04
N THR A 110 5.93 -17.27 4.25
CA THR A 110 4.93 -16.59 5.08
C THR A 110 5.47 -15.29 5.68
N LYS A 111 4.58 -14.42 6.14
CA LYS A 111 4.99 -13.23 6.91
C LYS A 111 5.80 -13.60 8.14
N LEU A 112 5.35 -14.63 8.86
CA LEU A 112 6.04 -15.12 10.07
C LEU A 112 7.47 -15.59 9.76
N GLU A 113 7.65 -16.36 8.68
CA GLU A 113 8.97 -16.83 8.24
C GLU A 113 9.88 -15.66 7.83
N ALA A 114 9.34 -14.67 7.11
CA ALA A 114 10.09 -13.49 6.72
C ALA A 114 10.53 -12.64 7.92
N MET A 115 9.66 -12.46 8.91
CA MET A 115 10.00 -11.76 10.15
C MET A 115 11.08 -12.51 10.94
N ALA A 116 10.98 -13.84 11.02
CA ALA A 116 11.99 -14.66 11.69
C ALA A 116 13.35 -14.61 10.98
N GLU A 117 13.38 -14.60 9.65
CA GLU A 117 14.62 -14.46 8.86
C GLU A 117 15.27 -13.10 9.11
N TYR A 118 14.51 -12.04 9.25
CA TYR A 118 15.01 -10.71 9.64
C TYR A 118 15.52 -10.66 11.08
N GLY A 119 15.19 -11.65 11.90
CA GLY A 119 15.58 -11.73 13.32
C GLY A 119 14.50 -11.22 14.29
N LEU A 120 13.31 -10.91 13.80
CA LEU A 120 12.17 -10.52 14.63
C LEU A 120 11.52 -11.74 15.28
N LYS A 121 11.08 -11.54 16.52
CA LYS A 121 10.16 -12.44 17.21
C LYS A 121 8.83 -11.72 17.33
N PRO A 122 7.91 -11.87 16.35
CA PRO A 122 6.69 -11.07 16.31
C PRO A 122 5.83 -11.32 17.56
N ASP A 123 5.46 -10.24 18.21
CA ASP A 123 4.49 -10.22 19.30
C ASP A 123 3.39 -9.20 18.97
N LEU A 124 2.33 -9.69 18.35
CA LEU A 124 1.22 -8.82 17.94
C LEU A 124 0.56 -8.10 19.12
N LYS A 125 0.60 -8.69 20.33
CA LYS A 125 0.03 -8.05 21.52
C LYS A 125 0.89 -6.88 21.97
N ALA A 126 2.21 -7.01 21.90
CA ALA A 126 3.15 -5.94 22.23
C ALA A 126 3.12 -4.80 21.20
N ALA A 127 2.71 -5.08 19.96
CA ALA A 127 2.55 -4.05 18.93
C ALA A 127 1.29 -3.17 19.12
N ILE A 128 0.29 -3.64 19.86
CA ILE A 128 -0.99 -2.94 20.01
C ILE A 128 -0.81 -1.64 20.80
N ARG A 129 -1.16 -0.53 20.19
CA ARG A 129 -1.22 0.77 20.85
C ARG A 129 -2.49 0.91 21.69
N LYS A 130 -2.33 1.37 22.93
CA LYS A 130 -3.46 1.64 23.81
C LYS A 130 -4.35 2.71 23.18
N PRO A 131 -5.69 2.52 23.15
CA PRO A 131 -6.61 3.57 22.71
C PRO A 131 -6.37 4.89 23.46
N GLY A 132 -6.32 6.00 22.72
CA GLY A 132 -6.05 7.32 23.28
C GLY A 132 -4.57 7.63 23.59
N SER A 133 -3.63 6.72 23.32
CA SER A 133 -2.20 6.97 23.50
C SER A 133 -1.58 7.83 22.40
N ILE A 134 -2.26 7.99 21.27
CA ILE A 134 -1.87 8.86 20.17
C ILE A 134 -2.86 10.03 20.12
N LYS A 135 -2.37 11.26 20.28
CA LYS A 135 -3.16 12.48 20.20
C LYS A 135 -3.41 12.89 18.75
N ASN A 136 -2.34 12.94 17.98
CA ASN A 136 -2.36 13.30 16.56
C ASN A 136 -1.34 12.41 15.82
N PHE A 137 -1.65 12.10 14.57
CA PHE A 137 -0.72 11.52 13.62
C PHE A 137 -0.58 12.46 12.43
N LEU A 138 0.65 12.78 12.07
CA LEU A 138 0.97 13.63 10.92
C LEU A 138 1.85 12.82 9.97
N GLU A 139 1.42 12.77 8.73
CA GLU A 139 2.18 12.13 7.66
C GLU A 139 2.31 13.11 6.50
N LEU A 140 3.56 13.40 6.13
CA LEU A 140 3.85 14.00 4.84
C LEU A 140 3.94 12.87 3.82
N HIS A 141 3.23 13.03 2.71
CA HIS A 141 3.25 12.06 1.63
C HIS A 141 3.35 12.77 0.28
N ILE A 142 3.92 12.11 -0.71
CA ILE A 142 3.87 12.61 -2.10
C ILE A 142 2.42 12.57 -2.59
N GLU A 143 2.06 13.43 -3.52
CA GLU A 143 0.69 13.50 -4.04
C GLU A 143 0.26 12.22 -4.76
N GLN A 144 1.18 11.52 -5.39
CA GLN A 144 0.91 10.42 -6.33
C GLN A 144 0.02 10.86 -7.51
N GLY A 145 0.10 12.14 -7.85
CA GLY A 145 -0.72 12.76 -8.89
C GLY A 145 -0.12 14.09 -9.34
N PRO A 146 -0.68 14.74 -10.38
CA PRO A 146 -0.10 15.93 -10.98
C PRO A 146 -0.78 17.25 -10.56
N VAL A 147 -1.69 17.24 -9.59
CA VAL A 147 -2.55 18.40 -9.33
C VAL A 147 -1.78 19.51 -8.64
N LEU A 148 -1.06 19.20 -7.56
CA LEU A 148 -0.29 20.20 -6.80
C LEU A 148 0.82 20.81 -7.67
N GLU A 149 1.52 19.97 -8.44
CA GLU A 149 2.56 20.45 -9.37
C GLU A 149 1.96 21.38 -10.44
N ARG A 150 0.90 20.97 -11.10
CA ARG A 150 0.24 21.75 -12.14
C ARG A 150 -0.33 23.07 -11.64
N GLU A 151 -0.88 23.09 -10.42
CA GLU A 151 -1.45 24.28 -9.78
C GLU A 151 -0.39 25.11 -9.03
N ASN A 152 0.88 24.67 -9.03
CA ASN A 152 2.00 25.28 -8.32
C ASN A 152 1.71 25.46 -6.82
N ILE A 153 1.14 24.42 -6.20
CA ILE A 153 0.81 24.36 -4.78
C ILE A 153 1.84 23.49 -4.07
N GLU A 154 2.52 24.01 -3.07
CA GLU A 154 3.59 23.28 -2.37
C GLU A 154 3.03 22.22 -1.43
N ILE A 155 1.93 22.50 -0.72
CA ILE A 155 1.34 21.60 0.29
C ILE A 155 -0.18 21.53 0.09
N GLY A 156 -0.69 20.32 -0.03
CA GLY A 156 -2.12 20.02 -0.04
C GLY A 156 -2.57 19.32 1.24
N LEU A 157 -3.72 19.68 1.76
CA LEU A 157 -4.35 18.92 2.85
C LEU A 157 -5.33 17.91 2.29
N ILE A 158 -5.12 16.64 2.63
CA ILE A 158 -6.00 15.55 2.22
C ILE A 158 -7.32 15.68 2.98
N ARG A 159 -8.43 15.75 2.25
CA ARG A 159 -9.78 15.77 2.81
C ARG A 159 -10.45 14.40 2.80
N TYR A 160 -10.15 13.59 1.81
CA TYR A 160 -10.74 12.26 1.60
C TYR A 160 -9.69 11.29 1.08
N LEU A 161 -9.77 10.05 1.52
CA LEU A 161 -9.04 8.93 0.94
C LEU A 161 -9.99 8.17 0.01
N ALA A 162 -9.48 7.79 -1.17
CA ALA A 162 -10.24 6.99 -2.11
C ALA A 162 -10.48 5.58 -1.58
N GLY A 163 -11.71 5.10 -1.69
CA GLY A 163 -12.01 3.68 -1.51
C GLY A 163 -11.51 2.87 -2.70
N ILE A 164 -10.87 1.73 -2.47
CA ILE A 164 -10.31 0.88 -3.52
C ILE A 164 -11.07 -0.43 -3.60
N GLY A 165 -11.64 -0.75 -4.78
CA GLY A 165 -12.16 -2.07 -5.14
C GLY A 165 -11.18 -2.80 -6.06
N ARG A 166 -10.87 -4.05 -5.75
CA ARG A 166 -10.03 -4.90 -6.62
C ARG A 166 -10.83 -6.11 -7.07
N TYR A 167 -10.83 -6.35 -8.39
CA TYR A 167 -11.63 -7.38 -9.02
C TYR A 167 -10.75 -8.25 -9.91
N THR A 168 -11.10 -9.53 -9.99
CA THR A 168 -10.55 -10.45 -10.99
C THR A 168 -11.67 -10.81 -11.95
N ILE A 169 -11.47 -10.56 -13.24
CA ILE A 169 -12.44 -10.84 -14.28
C ILE A 169 -11.87 -11.93 -15.19
N ARG A 170 -12.70 -12.92 -15.52
CA ARG A 170 -12.30 -14.08 -16.33
C ARG A 170 -13.18 -14.17 -17.56
N PHE A 171 -12.54 -14.34 -18.71
CA PHE A 171 -13.19 -14.55 -19.98
C PHE A 171 -12.86 -15.97 -20.47
N HIS A 172 -13.89 -16.70 -20.84
CA HIS A 172 -13.75 -18.07 -21.34
C HIS A 172 -14.17 -18.12 -22.80
N GLY A 173 -13.30 -18.66 -23.63
CA GLY A 173 -13.49 -18.88 -25.04
C GLY A 173 -13.24 -20.35 -25.41
N ALA A 174 -12.68 -20.56 -26.59
CA ALA A 174 -12.24 -21.86 -27.05
C ALA A 174 -11.00 -21.71 -27.92
N THR A 175 -9.97 -22.51 -27.66
CA THR A 175 -8.78 -22.58 -28.53
C THR A 175 -9.18 -23.03 -29.92
N ALA A 176 -8.71 -22.30 -30.92
CA ALA A 176 -8.89 -22.65 -32.34
C ALA A 176 -7.65 -22.19 -33.11
N ASP A 177 -7.42 -22.81 -34.26
CA ASP A 177 -6.38 -22.38 -35.20
C ASP A 177 -6.70 -20.98 -35.79
N SER A 178 -5.68 -20.24 -36.12
CA SER A 178 -5.82 -18.88 -36.70
C SER A 178 -6.57 -18.85 -38.05
N THR A 179 -6.72 -19.98 -38.71
CA THR A 179 -7.47 -20.13 -39.98
C THR A 179 -8.97 -20.38 -39.83
N VAL A 180 -9.44 -20.60 -38.58
CA VAL A 180 -10.88 -20.76 -38.30
C VAL A 180 -11.63 -19.50 -38.64
N PRO A 181 -12.78 -19.56 -39.36
CA PRO A 181 -13.57 -18.40 -39.72
C PRO A 181 -13.98 -17.55 -38.51
N MET A 182 -14.02 -16.21 -38.69
CA MET A 182 -14.24 -15.25 -37.61
C MET A 182 -15.57 -15.43 -36.87
N ASP A 183 -16.62 -15.81 -37.58
CA ASP A 183 -17.98 -16.05 -37.06
C ASP A 183 -18.09 -17.31 -36.19
N SER A 184 -17.12 -18.23 -36.32
CA SER A 184 -17.06 -19.50 -35.58
C SER A 184 -16.16 -19.44 -34.35
N ARG A 185 -15.47 -18.29 -34.10
CA ARG A 185 -14.53 -18.12 -33.00
C ARG A 185 -15.23 -17.81 -31.67
N LYS A 186 -14.67 -18.35 -30.60
CA LYS A 186 -14.95 -17.94 -29.24
C LYS A 186 -13.67 -17.37 -28.64
N ASP A 187 -13.38 -16.13 -29.00
CA ASP A 187 -12.11 -15.46 -28.66
C ASP A 187 -12.21 -14.73 -27.33
N ALA A 188 -11.55 -15.27 -26.30
CA ALA A 188 -11.53 -14.68 -24.95
C ALA A 188 -10.79 -13.35 -24.92
N LEU A 189 -9.79 -13.13 -25.79
CA LEU A 189 -9.04 -11.89 -25.82
C LEU A 189 -9.85 -10.75 -26.45
N VAL A 190 -10.60 -11.01 -27.49
CA VAL A 190 -11.51 -10.03 -28.09
C VAL A 190 -12.61 -9.64 -27.11
N ALA A 191 -13.14 -10.62 -26.35
CA ALA A 191 -14.10 -10.32 -25.28
C ALA A 191 -13.50 -9.44 -24.18
N ALA A 192 -12.28 -9.74 -23.74
CA ALA A 192 -11.55 -8.94 -22.75
C ALA A 192 -11.27 -7.51 -23.28
N ALA A 193 -10.82 -7.37 -24.52
CA ALA A 193 -10.57 -6.08 -25.14
C ALA A 193 -11.84 -5.21 -25.21
N SER A 194 -12.97 -5.81 -25.58
CA SER A 194 -14.27 -5.13 -25.63
C SER A 194 -14.70 -4.67 -24.23
N PHE A 195 -14.52 -5.52 -23.22
CA PHE A 195 -14.80 -5.16 -21.83
C PHE A 195 -13.91 -3.99 -21.38
N ILE A 196 -12.58 -4.05 -21.62
CA ILE A 196 -11.64 -3.00 -21.20
C ILE A 196 -12.01 -1.66 -21.82
N THR A 197 -12.37 -1.65 -23.11
CA THR A 197 -12.77 -0.44 -23.81
C THR A 197 -14.05 0.16 -23.21
N GLU A 198 -15.04 -0.68 -22.95
CA GLU A 198 -16.31 -0.22 -22.36
C GLU A 198 -16.12 0.19 -20.89
N PHE A 199 -15.30 -0.52 -20.12
CA PHE A 199 -14.95 -0.16 -18.74
C PHE A 199 -14.31 1.23 -18.70
N ASP A 200 -13.30 1.50 -19.51
CA ASP A 200 -12.64 2.81 -19.58
C ASP A 200 -13.65 3.92 -19.91
N ARG A 201 -14.55 3.67 -20.89
CA ARG A 201 -15.61 4.61 -21.26
C ARG A 201 -16.56 4.89 -20.11
N GLN A 202 -16.98 3.86 -19.38
CA GLN A 202 -17.91 3.99 -18.23
C GLN A 202 -17.26 4.73 -17.07
N ILE A 203 -16.01 4.39 -16.71
CA ILE A 203 -15.30 5.09 -15.64
C ILE A 203 -15.16 6.58 -15.94
N LYS A 204 -14.78 6.95 -17.15
CA LYS A 204 -14.71 8.36 -17.57
C LYS A 204 -16.05 9.08 -17.48
N ALA A 205 -17.16 8.40 -17.70
CA ALA A 205 -18.49 8.96 -17.61
C ALA A 205 -18.96 9.23 -16.16
N LEU A 206 -18.33 8.58 -15.15
CA LEU A 206 -18.64 8.80 -13.74
C LEU A 206 -18.04 10.10 -13.17
N GLY A 207 -17.15 10.76 -13.92
CA GLY A 207 -16.56 12.02 -13.53
C GLY A 207 -15.20 11.88 -12.82
N PRO A 208 -14.61 13.02 -12.39
CA PRO A 208 -13.22 13.07 -11.95
C PRO A 208 -12.96 12.40 -10.59
N ASP A 209 -13.99 12.14 -9.81
CA ASP A 209 -13.86 11.54 -8.47
C ASP A 209 -13.75 10.01 -8.51
N VAL A 210 -13.88 9.41 -9.69
CA VAL A 210 -13.81 7.95 -9.89
C VAL A 210 -12.71 7.63 -10.87
N THR A 211 -11.82 6.73 -10.47
CA THR A 211 -10.76 6.19 -11.33
C THR A 211 -10.87 4.68 -11.44
N GLY A 212 -10.39 4.11 -12.53
CA GLY A 212 -10.36 2.67 -12.72
C GLY A 212 -9.35 2.29 -13.78
N MET A 213 -8.74 1.13 -13.62
CA MET A 213 -7.80 0.61 -14.60
C MET A 213 -7.84 -0.91 -14.65
N VAL A 214 -7.42 -1.50 -15.76
CA VAL A 214 -7.03 -2.90 -15.86
C VAL A 214 -5.52 -2.93 -15.93
N GLY A 215 -4.89 -3.33 -14.83
CA GLY A 215 -3.43 -3.25 -14.66
C GLY A 215 -2.69 -4.53 -15.06
N LYS A 216 -3.40 -5.64 -15.21
CA LYS A 216 -2.83 -6.93 -15.58
C LYS A 216 -3.76 -7.72 -16.49
N LEU A 217 -3.19 -8.40 -17.48
CA LEU A 217 -3.92 -9.27 -18.38
C LEU A 217 -3.08 -10.55 -18.64
N ASP A 218 -3.59 -11.69 -18.21
CA ASP A 218 -3.00 -12.99 -18.47
C ASP A 218 -3.81 -13.70 -19.56
N VAL A 219 -3.17 -14.11 -20.64
CA VAL A 219 -3.79 -14.69 -21.84
C VAL A 219 -3.32 -16.15 -22.04
N THR A 220 -4.22 -17.07 -22.32
CA THR A 220 -3.93 -18.48 -22.57
C THR A 220 -4.72 -19.00 -23.77
N PRO A 221 -4.08 -19.67 -24.74
CA PRO A 221 -2.65 -19.63 -24.99
C PRO A 221 -2.20 -18.24 -25.44
N ASN A 222 -1.05 -17.79 -24.96
CA ASN A 222 -0.44 -16.54 -25.43
C ASN A 222 0.43 -16.85 -26.66
N SER A 223 -0.22 -16.97 -27.80
CA SER A 223 0.37 -17.46 -29.06
C SER A 223 -0.14 -16.66 -30.24
N ASN A 224 0.70 -16.50 -31.25
CA ASN A 224 0.31 -15.91 -32.53
C ASN A 224 -0.33 -16.91 -33.52
N GLN A 225 -0.54 -18.17 -33.12
CA GLN A 225 -1.09 -19.24 -33.95
C GLN A 225 -2.49 -19.67 -33.55
N PHE A 226 -2.89 -19.37 -32.30
CA PHE A 226 -4.14 -19.88 -31.75
C PHE A 226 -5.02 -18.75 -31.20
N VAL A 227 -6.32 -18.90 -31.36
CA VAL A 227 -7.32 -18.09 -30.70
C VAL A 227 -7.26 -18.37 -29.19
N PRO A 228 -7.18 -17.34 -28.33
CA PRO A 228 -7.14 -17.53 -26.88
C PRO A 228 -8.46 -18.09 -26.33
N GLU A 229 -8.34 -19.12 -25.50
CA GLU A 229 -9.49 -19.74 -24.82
C GLU A 229 -9.76 -19.16 -23.43
N TYR A 230 -8.77 -18.47 -22.85
CA TYR A 230 -8.90 -17.93 -21.51
C TYR A 230 -8.12 -16.63 -21.34
N VAL A 231 -8.75 -15.67 -20.70
CA VAL A 231 -8.10 -14.42 -20.27
C VAL A 231 -8.52 -14.10 -18.85
N GLU A 232 -7.55 -13.78 -18.00
CA GLU A 232 -7.77 -13.23 -16.65
C GLU A 232 -7.27 -11.80 -16.60
N GLY A 233 -8.16 -10.86 -16.23
CA GLY A 233 -7.85 -9.45 -15.99
C GLY A 233 -7.94 -9.08 -14.50
N LYS A 234 -7.06 -8.17 -14.06
CA LYS A 234 -7.05 -7.58 -12.71
C LYS A 234 -6.89 -6.08 -12.78
#